data_93f6f1e9f1fb1fce52a61d0ca05438e4
#
_entry.id   93f6f1e9f1fb1fce52a61d0ca05438e4
#
_cell.length_a   1.000
_cell.length_b   1.000
_cell.length_c   1.000
_cell.angle_alpha   90.00
_cell.angle_beta   90.00
_cell.angle_gamma   90.00
#
_symmetry.space_group_name_H-M   'P 1'
#
loop_
_entity.id
_entity.type
_entity.pdbx_description
1 polymer ?
#
loop_
_entity_poly.entity_id
_entity_poly.type
_entity_poly.pdbx_seq_one_letter_code
_entity_poly.pdbx_strand_id
1 'polypeptide(L)'
;MAETTTQEAPIRMLPLCAKEAENLDIILACDGAASVGQVGHAVAVELTNSNEAARMCCITAVAAESKAHVDIAKRARKLIVINGCGNRCASKVLERLGIPYAYETVIAKEGVEKVPTLDFDEKDVHRIAQKIAEEALGS
;
A
#
# COMPACT_ATOMS: atom_id res chain seq x y z
N MET A 1 13.25 -30.87 -16.04
CA MET A 1 13.37 -30.50 -15.39
C MET A 1 13.08 -30.02 -14.44
N ALA A 2 12.57 -29.98 -14.19
CA ALA A 2 12.15 -29.44 -13.24
C ALA A 2 12.80 -29.16 -12.13
N GLU A 3 13.58 -29.58 -11.96
CA GLU A 3 14.24 -29.40 -10.96
C GLU A 3 14.48 -28.13 -10.52
N THR A 4 14.21 -27.39 -11.16
CA THR A 4 14.36 -26.10 -10.82
C THR A 4 13.65 -25.61 -9.68
N THR A 5 12.68 -26.32 -9.27
CA THR A 5 11.92 -25.86 -8.17
C THR A 5 12.72 -25.64 -6.93
N THR A 6 13.84 -26.26 -6.84
CA THR A 6 14.65 -26.04 -5.67
C THR A 6 15.18 -24.64 -5.56
N GLN A 7 15.03 -23.86 -6.61
CA GLN A 7 15.54 -22.51 -6.60
C GLN A 7 14.55 -21.49 -6.07
N GLU A 8 13.36 -21.94 -5.75
CA GLU A 8 12.36 -20.98 -5.29
C GLU A 8 12.74 -20.36 -3.96
N ALA A 9 12.53 -19.07 -3.87
CA ALA A 9 12.73 -18.38 -2.62
C ALA A 9 11.69 -18.84 -1.61
N PRO A 10 12.03 -18.88 -0.33
CA PRO A 10 11.05 -19.21 0.70
C PRO A 10 9.93 -18.18 0.69
N ILE A 11 8.73 -18.62 1.01
CA ILE A 11 7.59 -17.73 1.13
C ILE A 11 7.79 -16.87 2.37
N ARG A 12 7.76 -15.55 2.16
CA ARG A 12 7.93 -14.62 3.26
C ARG A 12 6.62 -14.52 4.05
N MET A 13 6.72 -14.68 5.35
CA MET A 13 5.58 -14.49 6.24
C MET A 13 5.63 -13.08 6.79
N LEU A 14 4.50 -12.39 6.75
CA LEU A 14 4.40 -11.03 7.23
C LEU A 14 3.75 -11.01 8.61
N PRO A 15 3.97 -9.95 9.40
CA PRO A 15 3.28 -9.84 10.69
C PRO A 15 1.77 -9.76 10.48
N LEU A 16 1.02 -10.28 11.43
CA LEU A 16 -0.43 -10.20 11.37
C LEU A 16 -0.89 -8.81 11.76
N CYS A 17 -1.60 -8.14 10.87
CA CYS A 17 -2.05 -6.77 11.12
C CYS A 17 -2.85 -6.67 12.42
N ALA A 18 -3.74 -7.62 12.66
CA ALA A 18 -4.61 -7.58 13.84
C ALA A 18 -3.82 -7.64 15.14
N LYS A 19 -2.69 -8.32 15.16
CA LYS A 19 -1.87 -8.46 16.36
C LYS A 19 -0.85 -7.36 16.52
N GLU A 20 -0.37 -6.81 15.42
CA GLU A 20 0.79 -5.92 15.44
C GLU A 20 0.48 -4.49 15.03
N ALA A 21 -0.79 -4.14 14.84
CA ALA A 21 -1.16 -2.84 14.25
C ALA A 21 -0.46 -1.65 14.91
N GLU A 22 -0.36 -1.65 16.22
CA GLU A 22 0.24 -0.53 16.95
C GLU A 22 1.73 -0.36 16.67
N ASN A 23 2.36 -1.40 16.16
CA ASN A 23 3.78 -1.40 15.85
C ASN A 23 4.05 -1.27 14.36
N LEU A 24 3.01 -1.09 13.55
CA LEU A 24 3.14 -1.12 12.10
C LEU A 24 2.70 0.18 11.47
N ASP A 25 3.44 0.56 10.41
CA ASP A 25 3.01 1.58 9.49
C ASP A 25 2.15 0.87 8.45
N ILE A 26 0.85 1.01 8.58
CA ILE A 26 -0.11 0.29 7.72
C ILE A 26 -0.31 1.09 6.43
N ILE A 27 -0.21 0.39 5.30
CA ILE A 27 -0.33 0.99 3.98
C ILE A 27 -1.63 0.52 3.33
N LEU A 28 -2.43 1.47 2.89
CA LEU A 28 -3.65 1.17 2.15
C LEU A 28 -3.54 1.79 0.77
N ALA A 29 -3.54 0.94 -0.26
CA ALA A 29 -3.43 1.37 -1.65
C ALA A 29 -4.76 1.16 -2.36
N CYS A 30 -5.07 2.00 -3.33
CA CYS A 30 -6.36 1.91 -4.00
C CYS A 30 -6.49 0.68 -4.91
N ASP A 31 -5.37 0.17 -5.41
CA ASP A 31 -5.33 -1.05 -6.25
C ASP A 31 -6.23 -0.98 -7.49
N GLY A 32 -6.48 0.22 -7.99
CA GLY A 32 -7.40 0.40 -9.09
C GLY A 32 -6.91 -0.17 -10.42
N ALA A 33 -7.86 -0.42 -11.33
CA ALA A 33 -7.60 -1.07 -12.60
C ALA A 33 -7.17 -0.06 -13.68
N ALA A 34 -6.03 0.57 -13.45
CA ALA A 34 -5.40 1.50 -14.39
C ALA A 34 -3.92 1.54 -14.02
N SER A 35 -3.11 2.14 -14.90
CA SER A 35 -1.67 2.25 -14.67
C SER A 35 -1.34 2.77 -13.28
N VAL A 36 -1.97 3.87 -12.89
CA VAL A 36 -1.66 4.52 -11.61
C VAL A 36 -2.09 3.67 -10.40
N GLY A 37 -3.21 2.95 -10.53
CA GLY A 37 -3.65 2.06 -9.45
C GLY A 37 -2.69 0.89 -9.28
N GLN A 38 -2.20 0.35 -10.38
CA GLN A 38 -1.27 -0.79 -10.33
C GLN A 38 0.12 -0.36 -9.87
N VAL A 39 0.58 0.83 -10.25
CA VAL A 39 1.82 1.38 -9.68
C VAL A 39 1.67 1.52 -8.17
N GLY A 40 0.55 2.08 -7.70
CA GLY A 40 0.34 2.24 -6.26
C GLY A 40 0.34 0.92 -5.52
N HIS A 41 -0.27 -0.11 -6.11
CA HIS A 41 -0.23 -1.46 -5.55
C HIS A 41 1.21 -1.95 -5.44
N ALA A 42 1.96 -1.86 -6.53
CA ALA A 42 3.35 -2.33 -6.55
C ALA A 42 4.23 -1.56 -5.56
N VAL A 43 3.98 -0.26 -5.41
CA VAL A 43 4.68 0.56 -4.42
C VAL A 43 4.40 0.04 -3.01
N ALA A 44 3.14 -0.26 -2.71
CA ALA A 44 2.78 -0.79 -1.39
C ALA A 44 3.46 -2.13 -1.12
N VAL A 45 3.54 -2.99 -2.13
CA VAL A 45 4.22 -4.27 -2.02
C VAL A 45 5.72 -4.05 -1.74
N GLU A 46 6.35 -3.15 -2.50
CA GLU A 46 7.77 -2.90 -2.31
C GLU A 46 8.05 -2.32 -0.92
N LEU A 47 7.24 -1.38 -0.46
CA LEU A 47 7.42 -0.80 0.87
C LEU A 47 7.30 -1.88 1.95
N THR A 48 6.32 -2.77 1.82
CA THR A 48 6.13 -3.86 2.77
C THR A 48 7.33 -4.79 2.79
N ASN A 49 7.85 -5.12 1.61
CA ASN A 49 8.96 -6.07 1.52
C ASN A 49 10.31 -5.48 1.90
N SER A 50 10.44 -4.16 1.83
CA SER A 50 11.73 -3.49 2.06
C SER A 50 11.84 -2.82 3.42
N ASN A 51 10.75 -2.73 4.17
CA ASN A 51 10.75 -2.02 5.46
C ASN A 51 10.06 -2.88 6.51
N GLU A 52 10.79 -3.22 7.55
CA GLU A 52 10.35 -4.21 8.51
C GLU A 52 9.02 -3.85 9.19
N ALA A 53 8.82 -2.58 9.49
CA ALA A 53 7.60 -2.15 10.17
C ALA A 53 6.48 -1.71 9.24
N ALA A 54 6.68 -1.78 7.93
CA ALA A 54 5.65 -1.39 6.96
C ALA A 54 4.85 -2.63 6.55
N ARG A 55 3.54 -2.46 6.43
CA ARG A 55 2.66 -3.60 6.16
C ARG A 55 1.45 -3.15 5.34
N MET A 56 1.38 -3.65 4.12
CA MET A 56 0.20 -3.43 3.29
C MET A 56 -1.00 -4.15 3.88
N CYS A 57 -2.13 -3.49 3.93
CA CYS A 57 -3.37 -4.07 4.41
C CYS A 57 -4.48 -3.90 3.38
N CYS A 58 -5.70 -4.31 3.70
CA CYS A 58 -6.76 -4.46 2.71
C CYS A 58 -7.69 -3.26 2.70
N ILE A 59 -7.51 -2.37 1.71
CA ILE A 59 -8.42 -1.22 1.57
C ILE A 59 -9.85 -1.66 1.31
N THR A 60 -10.04 -2.73 0.54
CA THR A 60 -11.39 -3.21 0.24
C THR A 60 -12.11 -3.66 1.51
N ALA A 61 -11.39 -4.32 2.41
CA ALA A 61 -12.01 -4.77 3.66
C ALA A 61 -12.38 -3.58 4.54
N VAL A 62 -11.55 -2.53 4.55
CA VAL A 62 -11.87 -1.30 5.28
C VAL A 62 -13.09 -0.64 4.66
N ALA A 63 -13.13 -0.55 3.32
CA ALA A 63 -14.26 0.05 2.62
C ALA A 63 -15.55 -0.72 2.87
N ALA A 64 -15.47 -2.03 3.00
CA ALA A 64 -16.61 -2.89 3.29
C ALA A 64 -16.99 -2.87 4.77
N GLU A 65 -16.24 -2.11 5.56
CA GLU A 65 -16.49 -1.95 6.99
C GLU A 65 -16.38 -3.25 7.79
N SER A 66 -15.46 -4.11 7.37
CA SER A 66 -15.07 -5.26 8.18
C SER A 66 -14.55 -4.73 9.53
N LYS A 67 -15.17 -5.14 10.61
CA LYS A 67 -14.82 -4.61 11.93
C LYS A 67 -13.36 -4.80 12.26
N ALA A 68 -12.81 -5.96 11.95
CA ALA A 68 -11.40 -6.24 12.22
C ALA A 68 -10.49 -5.31 11.46
N HIS A 69 -10.81 -5.04 10.19
CA HIS A 69 -9.94 -4.20 9.34
C HIS A 69 -10.09 -2.72 9.64
N VAL A 70 -11.29 -2.27 9.98
CA VAL A 70 -11.49 -0.89 10.43
C VAL A 70 -10.70 -0.68 11.73
N ASP A 71 -10.75 -1.66 12.64
CA ASP A 71 -10.03 -1.59 13.88
C ASP A 71 -8.51 -1.52 13.66
N ILE A 72 -7.99 -2.32 12.74
CA ILE A 72 -6.57 -2.27 12.38
C ILE A 72 -6.18 -0.87 11.90
N ALA A 73 -6.99 -0.29 11.02
CA ALA A 73 -6.71 1.04 10.49
C ALA A 73 -6.67 2.09 11.60
N LYS A 74 -7.59 1.97 12.55
CA LYS A 74 -7.65 2.91 13.67
C LYS A 74 -6.49 2.77 14.64
N ARG A 75 -5.96 1.56 14.81
CA ARG A 75 -4.89 1.29 15.76
C ARG A 75 -3.49 1.41 15.18
N ALA A 76 -3.37 1.54 13.84
CA ALA A 76 -2.07 1.57 13.20
C ALA A 76 -1.17 2.64 13.81
N ARG A 77 0.13 2.32 13.92
CA ARG A 77 1.11 3.31 14.38
C ARG A 77 1.11 4.53 13.46
N LYS A 78 1.11 4.29 12.16
CA LYS A 78 0.88 5.30 11.14
C LYS A 78 -0.01 4.68 10.07
N LEU A 79 -0.86 5.47 9.47
CA LEU A 79 -1.67 5.02 8.35
C LEU A 79 -1.24 5.80 7.12
N ILE A 80 -0.80 5.09 6.10
CA ILE A 80 -0.26 5.64 4.86
C ILE A 80 -1.19 5.27 3.73
N VAL A 81 -1.63 6.26 2.97
CA VAL A 81 -2.62 6.04 1.92
C VAL A 81 -1.99 6.33 0.56
N ILE A 82 -2.14 5.39 -0.36
CA ILE A 82 -1.65 5.53 -1.72
C ILE A 82 -2.83 5.52 -2.67
N ASN A 83 -3.17 6.68 -3.20
CA ASN A 83 -4.22 6.82 -4.21
C ASN A 83 -3.61 6.72 -5.60
N GLY A 84 -4.34 6.13 -6.55
CA GLY A 84 -3.87 6.07 -7.93
C GLY A 84 -4.05 7.40 -8.63
N CYS A 85 -5.24 7.96 -8.59
CA CYS A 85 -5.55 9.18 -9.31
C CYS A 85 -6.27 10.19 -8.44
N GLY A 86 -6.63 11.31 -9.05
CA GLY A 86 -7.25 12.43 -8.34
C GLY A 86 -8.63 12.14 -7.74
N ASN A 87 -9.22 10.99 -8.05
CA ASN A 87 -10.44 10.58 -7.37
C ASN A 87 -10.19 10.33 -5.89
N ARG A 88 -8.98 9.98 -5.50
CA ARG A 88 -8.57 9.74 -4.12
C ARG A 88 -9.51 8.76 -3.40
N CYS A 89 -9.82 7.64 -4.07
CA CYS A 89 -10.81 6.71 -3.54
C CYS A 89 -10.39 6.12 -2.20
N ALA A 90 -9.13 5.74 -2.04
CA ALA A 90 -8.65 5.17 -0.78
C ALA A 90 -8.75 6.18 0.36
N SER A 91 -8.35 7.43 0.09
CA SER A 91 -8.47 8.48 1.10
C SER A 91 -9.92 8.75 1.46
N LYS A 92 -10.80 8.76 0.46
CA LYS A 92 -12.22 9.01 0.71
C LYS A 92 -12.87 7.93 1.56
N VAL A 93 -12.42 6.68 1.43
CA VAL A 93 -12.89 5.62 2.32
C VAL A 93 -12.60 5.97 3.77
N LEU A 94 -11.36 6.38 4.05
CA LEU A 94 -10.97 6.72 5.40
C LEU A 94 -11.68 7.96 5.90
N GLU A 95 -11.82 8.96 5.04
CA GLU A 95 -12.52 10.20 5.41
C GLU A 95 -13.99 9.92 5.74
N ARG A 96 -14.64 9.06 4.96
CA ARG A 96 -16.03 8.68 5.23
C ARG A 96 -16.17 7.98 6.58
N LEU A 97 -15.19 7.19 6.95
CA LEU A 97 -15.22 6.44 8.21
C LEU A 97 -14.64 7.21 9.39
N GLY A 98 -14.16 8.43 9.15
CA GLY A 98 -13.58 9.25 10.21
C GLY A 98 -12.25 8.73 10.72
N ILE A 99 -11.49 8.03 9.89
CA ILE A 99 -10.20 7.47 10.28
C ILE A 99 -9.08 8.40 9.76
N PRO A 100 -8.30 9.02 10.65
CA PRO A 100 -7.22 9.91 10.22
C PRO A 100 -6.06 9.09 9.63
N TYR A 101 -5.31 9.71 8.73
CA TYR A 101 -4.12 9.08 8.16
C TYR A 101 -2.96 10.08 8.22
N ALA A 102 -1.75 9.54 8.37
CA ALA A 102 -0.56 10.35 8.57
C ALA A 102 0.07 10.82 7.26
N TYR A 103 -0.17 10.13 6.16
CA TYR A 103 0.47 10.43 4.89
C TYR A 103 -0.44 10.03 3.75
N GLU A 104 -0.45 10.84 2.71
CA GLU A 104 -1.24 10.57 1.51
C GLU A 104 -0.38 10.85 0.29
N THR A 105 -0.47 9.98 -0.72
CA THR A 105 0.11 10.28 -2.01
C THR A 105 -0.91 9.98 -3.11
N VAL A 106 -0.72 10.62 -4.27
CA VAL A 106 -1.52 10.40 -5.47
C VAL A 106 -0.55 10.08 -6.57
N ILE A 107 -0.56 8.85 -7.06
CA ILE A 107 0.43 8.38 -8.03
C ILE A 107 0.41 9.23 -9.31
N ALA A 108 -0.78 9.62 -9.76
CA ALA A 108 -0.90 10.45 -10.96
C ALA A 108 -0.19 11.79 -10.83
N LYS A 109 0.09 12.24 -9.61
CA LYS A 109 0.82 13.49 -9.37
C LYS A 109 2.31 13.24 -9.17
N GLU A 110 2.75 11.99 -9.28
CA GLU A 110 4.14 11.62 -9.11
C GLU A 110 4.83 11.28 -10.43
N GLY A 111 4.32 11.84 -11.51
CA GLY A 111 4.94 11.66 -12.81
C GLY A 111 4.49 10.41 -13.56
N VAL A 112 3.45 9.75 -13.12
CA VAL A 112 2.90 8.58 -13.78
C VAL A 112 1.59 8.94 -14.45
N GLU A 113 1.51 8.74 -15.76
CA GLU A 113 0.29 9.05 -16.49
C GLU A 113 -0.79 7.99 -16.26
N LYS A 114 -2.02 8.42 -16.06
CA LYS A 114 -3.14 7.49 -15.91
C LYS A 114 -3.61 7.06 -17.30
N VAL A 115 -3.38 5.81 -17.65
CA VAL A 115 -3.83 5.23 -18.92
C VAL A 115 -4.52 3.89 -18.66
N PRO A 116 -5.39 3.45 -19.59
CA PRO A 116 -6.18 2.24 -19.36
C PRO A 116 -5.35 0.98 -19.65
N THR A 117 -4.39 0.71 -18.82
CA THR A 117 -3.53 -0.47 -18.90
C THR A 117 -3.19 -0.90 -17.48
N LEU A 118 -2.85 -2.17 -17.34
CA LEU A 118 -2.36 -2.69 -16.07
C LEU A 118 -0.83 -2.75 -16.04
N ASP A 119 -0.20 -2.41 -17.16
CA ASP A 119 1.26 -2.39 -17.26
C ASP A 119 1.82 -1.10 -16.69
N PHE A 120 3.05 -1.15 -16.23
CA PHE A 120 3.72 0.03 -15.69
C PHE A 120 5.23 -0.19 -15.70
N ASP A 121 5.96 0.90 -15.50
CA ASP A 121 7.41 0.88 -15.46
C ASP A 121 7.88 0.66 -14.04
N GLU A 122 8.68 -0.38 -13.81
CA GLU A 122 9.22 -0.68 -12.49
C GLU A 122 10.06 0.47 -11.93
N LYS A 123 10.64 1.30 -12.79
CA LYS A 123 11.42 2.44 -12.32
C LYS A 123 10.55 3.43 -11.57
N ASP A 124 9.32 3.62 -12.02
CA ASP A 124 8.38 4.51 -11.32
C ASP A 124 8.06 3.94 -9.94
N VAL A 125 7.89 2.62 -9.86
CA VAL A 125 7.60 1.97 -8.57
C VAL A 125 8.73 2.22 -7.58
N HIS A 126 9.97 1.95 -8.00
CA HIS A 126 11.12 2.11 -7.11
C HIS A 126 11.29 3.56 -6.68
N ARG A 127 11.15 4.50 -7.60
CA ARG A 127 11.29 5.92 -7.32
C ARG A 127 10.29 6.40 -6.29
N ILE A 128 9.03 6.02 -6.49
CA ILE A 128 7.96 6.46 -5.60
C ILE A 128 8.05 5.77 -4.25
N ALA A 129 8.37 4.46 -4.25
CA ALA A 129 8.55 3.74 -2.98
C ALA A 129 9.66 4.38 -2.15
N GLN A 130 10.77 4.74 -2.79
CA GLN A 130 11.87 5.37 -2.06
C GLN A 130 11.43 6.71 -1.49
N LYS A 131 10.69 7.51 -2.26
CA LYS A 131 10.20 8.80 -1.79
C LYS A 131 9.31 8.63 -0.55
N ILE A 132 8.38 7.68 -0.59
CA ILE A 132 7.48 7.45 0.54
C ILE A 132 8.25 6.95 1.75
N ALA A 133 9.22 6.05 1.54
CA ALA A 133 10.03 5.56 2.64
C ALA A 133 10.76 6.69 3.34
N GLU A 134 11.30 7.64 2.58
CA GLU A 134 12.02 8.78 3.14
C GLU A 134 11.08 9.76 3.84
N GLU A 135 9.89 9.98 3.29
CA GLU A 135 8.98 10.99 3.82
C GLU A 135 8.08 10.47 4.94
N ALA A 136 7.75 9.19 4.91
CA ALA A 136 6.73 8.65 5.80
C ALA A 136 7.24 7.55 6.73
N LEU A 137 8.26 6.80 6.35
CA LEU A 137 8.71 5.64 7.13
C LEU A 137 10.04 5.86 7.85
N GLY A 138 10.73 6.91 7.56
CA GLY A 138 12.11 7.04 7.97
C GLY A 138 12.34 7.35 9.43
N SER A 139 11.33 7.37 10.25
CA SER A 139 11.63 7.75 11.65
C SER A 139 10.81 7.01 12.64
#